data_34127a2dde0bcf8331b4a7dc739ee653
#
_entry.id   34127a2dde0bcf8331b4a7dc739ee653
#
_cell.length_a   1.000
_cell.length_b   1.000
_cell.length_c   1.000
_cell.angle_alpha   90.00
_cell.angle_beta   90.00
_cell.angle_gamma   90.00
#
_symmetry.space_group_name_H-M   'P 1'
#
loop_
_entity.id
_entity.type
_entity.pdbx_description
1 polymer ?
#
loop_
_entity_poly.entity_id
_entity_poly.type
_entity_poly.pdbx_seq_one_letter_code
_entity_poly.pdbx_strand_id
1 'polypeptide(L)'
;IAVIDNCRRASYGYDQRAEVFGSDGMAAISNDSQSSTVISNAEGVTGEKPMFFFLERYMDAYGKEVAAFIDAIVNDKETPLNVYDGLKPVLMGLAAKKSSEEHRPLKISEIME
;
A
#
# COMPACT_ATOMS: atom_id res chain seq x y z
N ILE A 1 -4.47 5.78 15.73
CA ILE A 1 -5.32 4.62 15.34
C ILE A 1 -5.12 4.41 13.86
N ALA A 2 -4.90 3.17 13.44
CA ALA A 2 -4.87 2.80 12.03
C ALA A 2 -5.94 1.74 11.76
N VAL A 3 -6.53 1.80 10.57
CA VAL A 3 -7.47 0.79 10.06
C VAL A 3 -6.88 0.25 8.77
N ILE A 4 -6.84 -1.07 8.64
CA ILE A 4 -6.42 -1.76 7.43
C ILE A 4 -7.62 -2.57 6.94
N ASP A 5 -8.06 -2.27 5.72
CA ASP A 5 -9.17 -2.98 5.06
C ASP A 5 -8.63 -3.68 3.82
N ASN A 6 -8.87 -4.97 3.70
CA ASN A 6 -8.36 -5.80 2.62
C ASN A 6 -9.45 -6.64 1.98
N CYS A 7 -9.53 -6.58 0.66
CA CYS A 7 -10.39 -7.45 -0.13
C CYS A 7 -9.65 -8.00 -1.36
N ARG A 8 -9.62 -9.32 -1.51
CA ARG A 8 -9.01 -9.99 -2.69
C ARG A 8 -9.94 -10.06 -3.91
N ARG A 9 -11.13 -9.48 -3.82
CA ARG A 9 -12.20 -9.60 -4.81
C ARG A 9 -12.78 -8.26 -5.23
N ALA A 10 -11.95 -7.21 -5.27
CA ALA A 10 -12.38 -5.92 -5.81
C ALA A 10 -12.72 -6.08 -7.31
N SER A 11 -14.02 -6.02 -7.64
CA SER A 11 -14.53 -6.32 -8.98
C SER A 11 -14.27 -5.20 -10.00
N TYR A 12 -13.93 -4.00 -9.52
CA TYR A 12 -13.73 -2.81 -10.35
C TYR A 12 -12.27 -2.54 -10.71
N GLY A 13 -11.31 -3.30 -10.18
CA GLY A 13 -9.89 -3.17 -10.49
C GLY A 13 -9.00 -3.38 -9.29
N TYR A 14 -7.71 -3.06 -9.44
CA TYR A 14 -6.71 -3.14 -8.38
C TYR A 14 -6.83 -1.92 -7.47
N ASP A 15 -7.60 -2.06 -6.41
CA ASP A 15 -7.86 -0.97 -5.45
C ASP A 15 -6.79 -0.94 -4.36
N GLN A 16 -6.03 0.16 -4.33
CA GLN A 16 -5.07 0.40 -3.26
C GLN A 16 -5.03 1.89 -2.94
N ARG A 17 -5.59 2.24 -1.81
CA ARG A 17 -5.71 3.60 -1.29
C ARG A 17 -5.14 3.68 0.10
N ALA A 18 -4.61 4.84 0.47
CA ALA A 18 -4.17 5.12 1.82
C ALA A 18 -4.49 6.57 2.17
N GLU A 19 -4.80 6.81 3.42
CA GLU A 19 -4.99 8.15 3.97
C GLU A 19 -4.28 8.24 5.32
N VAL A 20 -3.55 9.32 5.54
CA VAL A 20 -2.92 9.65 6.82
C VAL A 20 -3.39 11.03 7.23
N PHE A 21 -4.05 11.12 8.36
CA PHE A 21 -4.52 12.36 8.95
C PHE A 21 -3.68 12.71 10.19
N GLY A 22 -3.14 13.92 10.22
CA GLY A 22 -2.32 14.44 11.30
C GLY A 22 -2.74 15.85 11.74
N SER A 23 -2.10 16.37 12.78
CA SER A 23 -2.34 17.71 13.30
C SER A 23 -2.05 18.81 12.28
N ASP A 24 -1.07 18.60 11.42
CA ASP A 24 -0.57 19.62 10.47
C ASP A 24 -1.13 19.43 9.06
N GLY A 25 -1.99 18.44 8.87
CA GLY A 25 -2.63 18.19 7.58
C GLY A 25 -2.95 16.72 7.32
N MET A 26 -3.31 16.45 6.07
CA MET A 26 -3.68 15.13 5.59
C MET A 26 -2.91 14.81 4.30
N ALA A 27 -2.52 13.55 4.15
CA ALA A 27 -2.02 12.99 2.89
C ALA A 27 -2.91 11.81 2.48
N ALA A 28 -3.32 11.79 1.22
CA ALA A 28 -4.13 10.71 0.66
C ALA A 28 -3.53 10.21 -0.66
N ILE A 29 -3.56 8.91 -0.86
CA ILE A 29 -3.22 8.24 -2.11
C ILE A 29 -4.49 7.61 -2.65
N SER A 30 -4.86 7.97 -3.88
CA SER A 30 -5.98 7.39 -4.61
C SER A 30 -5.50 6.34 -5.63
N ASN A 31 -6.46 5.62 -6.20
CA ASN A 31 -6.17 4.71 -7.30
C ASN A 31 -5.75 5.49 -8.55
N ASP A 32 -4.75 4.97 -9.25
CA ASP A 32 -4.40 5.42 -10.59
C ASP A 32 -5.32 4.78 -11.63
N SER A 33 -5.64 5.56 -12.65
CA SER A 33 -6.32 5.11 -13.86
C SER A 33 -5.45 5.37 -15.08
N GLN A 34 -5.72 4.70 -16.20
CA GLN A 34 -4.95 4.88 -17.44
C GLN A 34 -5.14 6.29 -18.05
N SER A 35 -6.26 6.93 -17.77
CA SER A 35 -6.51 8.31 -18.17
C SER A 35 -7.32 9.06 -17.12
N SER A 36 -7.28 10.38 -17.17
CA SER A 36 -8.10 11.26 -16.33
C SER A 36 -9.44 11.63 -17.00
N THR A 37 -9.81 10.97 -18.09
CA THR A 37 -11.02 11.27 -18.84
C THR A 37 -12.26 10.92 -18.03
N VAL A 38 -13.17 11.89 -17.93
CA VAL A 38 -14.49 11.74 -17.34
C VAL A 38 -15.54 12.14 -18.38
N ILE A 39 -16.49 11.26 -18.63
CA ILE A 39 -17.60 11.48 -19.54
C ILE A 39 -18.84 11.85 -18.72
N SER A 40 -19.42 13.01 -18.99
CA SER A 40 -20.65 13.46 -18.35
C SER A 40 -21.73 13.64 -19.41
N ASN A 41 -22.85 12.96 -19.28
CA ASN A 41 -23.98 13.00 -20.19
C ASN A 41 -25.31 12.84 -19.44
N ALA A 42 -26.42 12.70 -20.15
CA ALA A 42 -27.75 12.54 -19.54
C ALA A 42 -27.90 11.23 -18.75
N GLU A 43 -27.05 10.24 -18.99
CA GLU A 43 -27.06 8.93 -18.30
C GLU A 43 -26.25 8.95 -17.00
N GLY A 44 -25.38 9.96 -16.82
CA GLY A 44 -24.56 10.13 -15.62
C GLY A 44 -23.13 10.55 -15.86
N VAL A 45 -22.28 10.27 -14.89
CA VAL A 45 -20.84 10.56 -14.92
C VAL A 45 -20.08 9.25 -14.87
N THR A 46 -19.26 9.01 -15.88
CA THR A 46 -18.44 7.78 -16.00
C THR A 46 -16.97 8.13 -16.17
N GLY A 47 -16.11 7.51 -15.39
CA GLY A 47 -14.66 7.64 -15.49
C GLY A 47 -13.99 6.32 -15.83
N GLU A 48 -12.68 6.37 -16.03
CA GLU A 48 -11.85 5.18 -16.19
C GLU A 48 -11.83 4.32 -14.93
N LYS A 49 -11.70 3.01 -15.12
CA LYS A 49 -11.48 2.08 -14.01
C LYS A 49 -10.05 2.22 -13.47
N PRO A 50 -9.82 1.88 -12.19
CA PRO A 50 -8.47 1.68 -11.68
C PRO A 50 -7.70 0.69 -12.55
N MET A 51 -6.37 0.81 -12.58
CA MET A 51 -5.50 -0.15 -13.26
C MET A 51 -5.82 -1.57 -12.84
N PHE A 52 -5.74 -2.52 -13.76
CA PHE A 52 -6.25 -3.88 -13.51
C PHE A 52 -5.40 -4.68 -12.55
N PHE A 53 -4.05 -4.53 -12.63
CA PHE A 53 -3.16 -5.43 -11.93
C PHE A 53 -1.92 -4.72 -11.36
N PHE A 54 -1.26 -5.33 -10.39
CA PHE A 54 -0.09 -4.75 -9.72
C PHE A 54 1.07 -4.43 -10.67
N LEU A 55 1.25 -5.20 -11.73
CA LEU A 55 2.29 -4.92 -12.72
C LEU A 55 2.07 -3.58 -13.44
N GLU A 56 0.82 -3.24 -13.74
CA GLU A 56 0.50 -1.92 -14.33
C GLU A 56 0.68 -0.81 -13.30
N ARG A 57 0.29 -1.07 -12.05
CA ARG A 57 0.28 -0.10 -10.96
C ARG A 57 1.68 0.26 -10.47
N TYR A 58 2.61 -0.69 -10.43
CA TYR A 58 3.87 -0.55 -9.70
C TYR A 58 5.14 -0.60 -10.54
N MET A 59 5.06 -0.57 -11.86
CA MET A 59 6.27 -0.64 -12.71
C MET A 59 7.28 0.47 -12.35
N ASP A 60 6.81 1.70 -12.15
CA ASP A 60 7.65 2.82 -11.73
C ASP A 60 8.24 2.61 -10.32
N ALA A 61 7.48 2.01 -9.41
CA ALA A 61 7.95 1.73 -8.06
C ALA A 61 9.08 0.70 -8.06
N TYR A 62 8.97 -0.37 -8.84
CA TYR A 62 10.05 -1.35 -9.01
C TYR A 62 11.31 -0.73 -9.60
N GLY A 63 11.18 0.13 -10.60
CA GLY A 63 12.31 0.85 -11.18
C GLY A 63 13.00 1.76 -10.16
N LYS A 64 12.23 2.49 -9.35
CA LYS A 64 12.75 3.35 -8.29
C LYS A 64 13.40 2.58 -7.15
N GLU A 65 12.85 1.43 -6.77
CA GLU A 65 13.43 0.54 -5.76
C GLU A 65 14.84 0.09 -6.16
N VAL A 66 14.98 -0.45 -7.37
CA VAL A 66 16.28 -0.89 -7.90
C VAL A 66 17.25 0.28 -8.03
N ALA A 67 16.80 1.43 -8.52
CA ALA A 67 17.64 2.62 -8.65
C ALA A 67 18.14 3.13 -7.29
N ALA A 68 17.29 3.15 -6.27
CA ALA A 68 17.67 3.55 -4.91
C ALA A 68 18.68 2.57 -4.29
N PHE A 69 18.55 1.28 -4.55
CA PHE A 69 19.51 0.28 -4.09
C PHE A 69 20.89 0.45 -4.77
N ILE A 70 20.89 0.64 -6.09
CA ILE A 70 22.13 0.91 -6.85
C ILE A 70 22.79 2.21 -6.38
N ASP A 71 22.02 3.29 -6.16
CA ASP A 71 22.55 4.56 -5.63
C ASP A 71 23.20 4.37 -4.27
N ALA A 72 22.62 3.58 -3.39
CA ALA A 72 23.17 3.26 -2.09
C ALA A 72 24.54 2.56 -2.22
N ILE A 73 24.67 1.58 -3.11
CA ILE A 73 25.93 0.87 -3.38
C ILE A 73 26.98 1.80 -3.96
N VAL A 74 26.64 2.56 -5.02
CA VAL A 74 27.61 3.41 -5.74
C VAL A 74 28.14 4.55 -4.86
N ASN A 75 27.30 5.07 -3.98
CA ASN A 75 27.66 6.21 -3.12
C ASN A 75 27.99 5.81 -1.68
N ASP A 76 28.15 4.52 -1.40
CA ASP A 76 28.46 3.98 -0.06
C ASP A 76 27.53 4.54 1.03
N LYS A 77 26.21 4.53 0.74
CA LYS A 77 25.15 5.00 1.64
C LYS A 77 24.38 3.82 2.22
N GLU A 78 23.75 4.04 3.36
CA GLU A 78 22.73 3.10 3.83
C GLU A 78 21.54 3.06 2.87
N THR A 79 20.95 1.87 2.74
CA THR A 79 19.70 1.71 1.97
C THR A 79 18.55 2.44 2.67
N PRO A 80 17.60 3.05 1.92
CA PRO A 80 16.45 3.72 2.52
C PRO A 80 15.61 2.83 3.44
N LEU A 81 15.61 1.54 3.17
CA LEU A 81 14.94 0.50 3.96
C LEU A 81 15.90 -0.65 4.22
N ASN A 82 15.78 -1.28 5.37
CA ASN A 82 16.61 -2.41 5.78
C ASN A 82 15.74 -3.64 6.14
N VAL A 83 16.40 -4.72 6.51
CA VAL A 83 15.71 -5.99 6.84
C VAL A 83 14.68 -5.86 7.98
N TYR A 84 14.91 -4.97 8.94
CA TYR A 84 13.96 -4.76 10.04
C TYR A 84 12.71 -4.03 9.58
N ASP A 85 12.82 -3.14 8.61
CA ASP A 85 11.67 -2.47 7.99
C ASP A 85 10.82 -3.46 7.19
N GLY A 86 11.44 -4.46 6.56
CA GLY A 86 10.74 -5.57 5.93
C GLY A 86 10.11 -6.55 6.93
N LEU A 87 10.74 -6.77 8.09
CA LEU A 87 10.22 -7.67 9.13
C LEU A 87 8.95 -7.12 9.81
N LYS A 88 8.89 -5.81 10.07
CA LYS A 88 7.76 -5.18 10.76
C LYS A 88 6.39 -5.50 10.16
N PRO A 89 6.15 -5.33 8.86
CA PRO A 89 4.84 -5.65 8.27
C PRO A 89 4.52 -7.15 8.34
N VAL A 90 5.51 -8.03 8.30
CA VAL A 90 5.30 -9.47 8.49
C VAL A 90 4.80 -9.76 9.90
N LEU A 91 5.45 -9.20 10.92
CA LEU A 91 5.01 -9.34 12.32
C LEU A 91 3.61 -8.75 12.55
N MET A 92 3.29 -7.63 11.92
CA MET A 92 1.94 -7.06 11.98
C MET A 92 0.90 -7.99 11.37
N GLY A 93 1.19 -8.60 10.22
CA GLY A 93 0.32 -9.57 9.57
C GLY A 93 0.10 -10.83 10.42
N LEU A 94 1.17 -11.37 11.03
CA LEU A 94 1.09 -12.51 11.94
C LEU A 94 0.28 -12.17 13.20
N ALA A 95 0.49 -10.98 13.78
CA ALA A 95 -0.28 -10.52 14.93
C ALA A 95 -1.76 -10.35 14.60
N ALA A 96 -2.09 -9.80 13.45
CA ALA A 96 -3.47 -9.66 12.99
C ALA A 96 -4.14 -11.03 12.81
N LYS A 97 -3.44 -12.00 12.21
CA LYS A 97 -3.94 -13.37 12.06
C LYS A 97 -4.22 -14.01 13.42
N LYS A 98 -3.25 -14.00 14.33
CA LYS A 98 -3.39 -14.57 15.68
C LYS A 98 -4.48 -13.85 16.48
N SER A 99 -4.58 -12.53 16.38
CA SER A 99 -5.65 -11.75 17.00
C SER A 99 -7.05 -12.18 16.54
N SER A 100 -7.19 -12.46 15.24
CA SER A 100 -8.45 -12.98 14.68
C SER A 100 -8.77 -14.38 15.18
N GLU A 101 -7.78 -15.26 15.29
CA GLU A 101 -7.95 -16.64 15.78
C GLU A 101 -8.29 -16.68 17.28
N GLU A 102 -7.65 -15.84 18.09
CA GLU A 102 -7.86 -15.76 19.54
C GLU A 102 -8.98 -14.82 19.96
N HIS A 103 -9.58 -14.07 19.03
CA HIS A 103 -10.63 -13.07 19.27
C HIS A 103 -10.27 -12.03 20.33
N ARG A 104 -9.01 -11.59 20.36
CA ARG A 104 -8.50 -10.58 21.29
C ARG A 104 -7.46 -9.67 20.64
N PRO A 105 -7.27 -8.44 21.15
CA PRO A 105 -6.13 -7.62 20.78
C PRO A 105 -4.81 -8.29 21.17
N LEU A 106 -3.78 -8.13 20.31
CA LEU A 106 -2.43 -8.66 20.54
C LEU A 106 -1.40 -7.56 20.43
N LYS A 107 -0.36 -7.62 21.24
CA LYS A 107 0.86 -6.84 21.04
C LYS A 107 1.77 -7.54 20.05
N ILE A 108 2.46 -6.79 19.20
CA ILE A 108 3.41 -7.37 18.23
C ILE A 108 4.52 -8.14 18.93
N SER A 109 4.92 -7.73 20.15
CA SER A 109 5.90 -8.46 20.95
C SER A 109 5.51 -9.91 21.26
N GLU A 110 4.21 -10.22 21.32
CA GLU A 110 3.72 -11.61 21.55
C GLU A 110 3.93 -12.54 20.35
N ILE A 111 4.41 -12.01 19.23
CA ILE A 111 4.72 -12.80 18.01
C ILE A 111 6.21 -13.12 17.93
N MET A 112 7.05 -12.42 18.67
CA MET A 112 8.51 -12.58 18.65
C MET A 112 9.01 -13.56 19.70
N GLU A 113 8.14 -14.04 20.58
CA GLU A 113 8.39 -15.10 21.56
C GLU A 113 8.21 -16.48 20.92
#